data_110bcc3c085964b8bca8007ff220a772
#
_entry.id   110bcc3c085964b8bca8007ff220a772
#
_cell.length_a   1.000
_cell.length_b   1.000
_cell.length_c   1.000
_cell.angle_alpha   90.00
_cell.angle_beta   90.00
_cell.angle_gamma   90.00
#
_symmetry.space_group_name_H-M   'P 1'
#
loop_
_entity.id
_entity.type
_entity.pdbx_description
1 polymer ?
#
loop_
_entity_poly.entity_id
_entity_poly.type
_entity_poly.pdbx_seq_one_letter_code
_entity_poly.pdbx_strand_id
1 'polypeptide(L)'
;MYENGKIYMGLAGGKRVELALNMCNRHGLIAGASGTGKTVTMKVMAESFSDAGVPVFLCDVKGDVAAICVPGQSSEGMEKRIDKFGLRDRFVYQGYPTTFWDVYQEGGHAVRATVSDMGPELLSRILGLTAVQEGILHIVFQIADDKGLLLIDLKDLRAMLTYVNEHRTEYMMTYGNITSQSVAAILRALLPLEQQGGELFFGEPALDIRDWMRTAADGRGMINVLDCVKLAQNPTLYASFLLWMLSELFEILPEEALKRYNPKVSDPVKVDFDNEA
;
A
#
# COMPACT_ATOMS: atom_id res chain seq x y z
N MET A 1 -19.72 12.93 -1.68
CA MET A 1 -20.43 14.24 -1.67
C MET A 1 -19.44 15.37 -1.38
N TYR A 2 -18.73 15.73 -2.41
CA TYR A 2 -17.75 16.80 -2.43
C TYR A 2 -18.38 18.08 -2.99
N GLU A 3 -18.19 19.22 -2.34
CA GLU A 3 -18.73 20.49 -2.77
C GLU A 3 -17.83 21.64 -2.28
N ASN A 4 -17.42 22.54 -3.17
CA ASN A 4 -16.68 23.77 -2.82
C ASN A 4 -15.45 23.53 -1.93
N GLY A 5 -14.65 22.52 -2.21
CA GLY A 5 -13.43 22.19 -1.44
C GLY A 5 -13.71 21.51 -0.09
N LYS A 6 -14.92 21.00 0.14
CA LYS A 6 -15.31 20.34 1.38
C LYS A 6 -16.02 19.00 1.13
N ILE A 7 -15.81 18.07 2.02
CA ILE A 7 -16.49 16.77 2.08
C ILE A 7 -17.57 16.82 3.16
N TYR A 8 -18.80 16.57 2.77
CA TYR A 8 -19.93 16.49 3.70
C TYR A 8 -19.92 15.16 4.45
N MET A 9 -19.76 15.20 5.77
CA MET A 9 -19.66 14.03 6.64
C MET A 9 -20.99 13.65 7.31
N GLY A 10 -21.93 14.59 7.44
CA GLY A 10 -23.21 14.33 8.10
C GLY A 10 -23.75 15.52 8.90
N LEU A 11 -24.62 15.24 9.86
CA LEU A 11 -25.24 16.22 10.73
C LEU A 11 -24.86 15.96 12.20
N ALA A 12 -24.51 17.02 12.92
CA ALA A 12 -24.39 17.03 14.37
C ALA A 12 -25.23 18.17 14.95
N GLY A 13 -26.20 17.84 15.78
CA GLY A 13 -27.13 18.83 16.36
C GLY A 13 -27.86 19.66 15.31
N GLY A 14 -28.24 19.05 14.17
CA GLY A 14 -28.89 19.73 13.05
C GLY A 14 -27.99 20.58 12.17
N LYS A 15 -26.71 20.72 12.50
CA LYS A 15 -25.70 21.46 11.71
C LYS A 15 -24.91 20.51 10.80
N ARG A 16 -24.56 20.96 9.61
CA ARG A 16 -23.68 20.21 8.69
C ARG A 16 -22.28 20.09 9.29
N VAL A 17 -21.76 18.88 9.27
CA VAL A 17 -20.36 18.57 9.57
C VAL A 17 -19.65 18.36 8.26
N GLU A 18 -18.61 19.14 8.03
CA GLU A 18 -17.85 19.14 6.79
C GLU A 18 -16.34 19.03 7.09
N LEU A 19 -15.63 18.29 6.27
CA LEU A 19 -14.20 18.16 6.30
C LEU A 19 -13.62 18.98 5.13
N ALA A 20 -12.80 19.98 5.43
CA ALA A 20 -12.15 20.78 4.40
C ALA A 20 -11.06 19.95 3.69
N LEU A 21 -11.04 19.95 2.36
CA LEU A 21 -10.13 19.11 1.57
C LEU A 21 -8.65 19.44 1.86
N ASN A 22 -8.32 20.71 2.07
CA ASN A 22 -6.96 21.14 2.43
C ASN A 22 -6.52 20.71 3.84
N MET A 23 -7.40 20.13 4.65
CA MET A 23 -7.11 19.56 5.96
C MET A 23 -7.11 18.03 5.95
N CYS A 24 -7.30 17.40 4.78
CA CYS A 24 -7.36 15.94 4.64
C CYS A 24 -5.98 15.26 4.55
N ASN A 25 -4.90 16.02 4.60
CA ASN A 25 -3.50 15.52 4.63
C ASN A 25 -3.07 15.03 6.03
N ARG A 26 -4.02 14.64 6.87
CA ARG A 26 -3.78 14.19 8.25
C ARG A 26 -4.37 12.83 8.49
N HIS A 27 -3.84 12.13 9.50
CA HIS A 27 -4.40 10.86 9.94
C HIS A 27 -5.77 11.07 10.59
N GLY A 28 -6.67 10.11 10.35
CA GLY A 28 -8.01 10.10 10.92
C GLY A 28 -8.35 8.71 11.48
N LEU A 29 -9.30 8.66 12.42
CA LEU A 29 -9.82 7.42 12.98
C LEU A 29 -11.35 7.39 12.85
N ILE A 30 -11.87 6.35 12.19
CA ILE A 30 -13.30 6.03 12.15
C ILE A 30 -13.55 4.87 13.12
N ALA A 31 -14.04 5.19 14.31
CA ALA A 31 -14.31 4.21 15.37
C ALA A 31 -15.80 4.00 15.56
N GLY A 32 -16.18 2.78 15.94
CA GLY A 32 -17.56 2.39 16.25
C GLY A 32 -17.74 0.89 16.32
N ALA A 33 -18.82 0.42 16.95
CA ALA A 33 -19.20 -1.00 17.01
C ALA A 33 -19.57 -1.55 15.61
N SER A 34 -19.73 -2.87 15.50
CA SER A 34 -20.23 -3.49 14.27
C SER A 34 -21.63 -2.95 13.91
N GLY A 35 -21.88 -2.70 12.62
CA GLY A 35 -23.18 -2.18 12.15
C GLY A 35 -23.42 -0.68 12.33
N THR A 36 -22.47 0.08 12.90
CA THR A 36 -22.61 1.55 13.09
C THR A 36 -22.34 2.37 11.83
N GLY A 37 -21.94 1.75 10.71
CA GLY A 37 -21.76 2.41 9.43
C GLY A 37 -20.32 2.84 9.12
N LYS A 38 -19.29 2.28 9.80
CA LYS A 38 -17.86 2.61 9.52
C LYS A 38 -17.49 2.46 8.06
N THR A 39 -17.79 1.29 7.46
CA THR A 39 -17.53 1.03 6.03
C THR A 39 -18.30 1.99 5.13
N VAL A 40 -19.54 2.33 5.47
CA VAL A 40 -20.34 3.32 4.71
C VAL A 40 -19.66 4.69 4.77
N THR A 41 -19.22 5.14 5.94
CA THR A 41 -18.49 6.40 6.08
C THR A 41 -17.19 6.40 5.25
N MET A 42 -16.45 5.31 5.28
CA MET A 42 -15.22 5.15 4.48
C MET A 42 -15.52 5.22 2.97
N LYS A 43 -16.59 4.54 2.49
CA LYS A 43 -17.03 4.63 1.08
C LYS A 43 -17.42 6.05 0.70
N VAL A 44 -18.22 6.74 1.51
CA VAL A 44 -18.62 8.13 1.27
C VAL A 44 -17.41 9.07 1.20
N MET A 45 -16.39 8.86 2.02
CA MET A 45 -15.14 9.60 1.93
C MET A 45 -14.39 9.29 0.64
N ALA A 46 -14.25 8.01 0.28
CA ALA A 46 -13.59 7.58 -0.95
C ALA A 46 -14.27 8.17 -2.19
N GLU A 47 -15.59 8.08 -2.26
CA GLU A 47 -16.40 8.70 -3.32
C GLU A 47 -16.18 10.22 -3.40
N SER A 48 -16.14 10.88 -2.25
CA SER A 48 -15.95 12.33 -2.17
C SER A 48 -14.54 12.76 -2.57
N PHE A 49 -13.50 11.99 -2.22
CA PHE A 49 -12.14 12.21 -2.70
C PHE A 49 -12.03 11.99 -4.21
N SER A 50 -12.65 10.92 -4.72
CA SER A 50 -12.72 10.66 -6.17
C SER A 50 -13.38 11.83 -6.91
N ASP A 51 -14.54 12.33 -6.45
CA ASP A 51 -15.20 13.51 -7.01
C ASP A 51 -14.31 14.76 -6.97
N ALA A 52 -13.42 14.87 -6.00
CA ALA A 52 -12.44 15.95 -5.88
C ALA A 52 -11.20 15.77 -6.78
N GLY A 53 -11.12 14.70 -7.57
CA GLY A 53 -9.97 14.36 -8.39
C GLY A 53 -8.79 13.76 -7.60
N VAL A 54 -9.03 13.32 -6.37
CA VAL A 54 -8.00 12.73 -5.49
C VAL A 54 -8.09 11.21 -5.58
N PRO A 55 -7.02 10.52 -6.02
CA PRO A 55 -6.96 9.06 -5.99
C PRO A 55 -7.05 8.52 -4.56
N VAL A 56 -7.66 7.34 -4.41
CA VAL A 56 -7.88 6.70 -3.13
C VAL A 56 -7.35 5.27 -3.17
N PHE A 57 -6.77 4.81 -2.07
CA PHE A 57 -6.39 3.41 -1.89
C PHE A 57 -7.12 2.84 -0.67
N LEU A 58 -7.76 1.67 -0.84
CA LEU A 58 -8.54 0.98 0.18
C LEU A 58 -8.12 -0.49 0.29
N CYS A 59 -7.89 -0.96 1.52
CA CYS A 59 -7.74 -2.39 1.81
C CYS A 59 -9.12 -2.97 2.17
N ASP A 60 -9.64 -3.87 1.35
CA ASP A 60 -10.94 -4.53 1.58
C ASP A 60 -10.75 -5.89 2.28
N VAL A 61 -10.78 -5.88 3.60
CA VAL A 61 -10.61 -7.09 4.43
C VAL A 61 -11.88 -7.95 4.49
N LYS A 62 -13.03 -7.40 4.12
CA LYS A 62 -14.33 -8.08 4.24
C LYS A 62 -15.01 -8.39 2.91
N GLY A 63 -14.51 -7.84 1.80
CA GLY A 63 -15.13 -7.97 0.49
C GLY A 63 -16.40 -7.13 0.34
N ASP A 64 -16.58 -6.08 1.18
CA ASP A 64 -17.80 -5.25 1.15
C ASP A 64 -17.60 -3.88 0.48
N VAL A 65 -16.38 -3.58 0.01
CA VAL A 65 -16.06 -2.31 -0.65
C VAL A 65 -16.23 -2.38 -2.17
N ALA A 66 -16.10 -3.54 -2.79
CA ALA A 66 -16.08 -3.73 -4.24
C ALA A 66 -17.30 -3.11 -4.96
N ALA A 67 -18.47 -3.08 -4.30
CA ALA A 67 -19.71 -2.49 -4.88
C ALA A 67 -19.61 -0.98 -5.19
N ILE A 68 -18.53 -0.29 -4.79
CA ILE A 68 -18.34 1.15 -5.06
C ILE A 68 -18.22 1.45 -6.57
N CYS A 69 -17.83 0.45 -7.38
CA CYS A 69 -17.69 0.60 -8.84
C CYS A 69 -19.02 0.60 -9.61
N VAL A 70 -20.12 0.21 -8.97
CA VAL A 70 -21.45 0.15 -9.62
C VAL A 70 -22.41 1.12 -8.97
N PRO A 71 -23.40 1.66 -9.74
CA PRO A 71 -24.43 2.50 -9.16
C PRO A 71 -25.23 1.76 -8.10
N GLY A 72 -25.46 2.39 -6.96
CA GLY A 72 -26.37 1.88 -5.94
C GLY A 72 -27.83 1.86 -6.43
N GLN A 73 -28.70 1.18 -5.69
CA GLN A 73 -30.12 1.12 -5.99
C GLN A 73 -30.93 1.84 -4.92
N SER A 74 -32.03 2.51 -5.35
CA SER A 74 -32.96 3.12 -4.45
C SER A 74 -33.60 2.06 -3.56
N SER A 75 -33.77 2.39 -2.30
CA SER A 75 -34.51 1.61 -1.33
C SER A 75 -35.17 2.55 -0.33
N GLU A 76 -36.24 2.09 0.34
CA GLU A 76 -36.95 2.91 1.34
C GLU A 76 -35.99 3.42 2.44
N GLY A 77 -35.01 2.59 2.85
CA GLY A 77 -33.99 2.98 3.83
C GLY A 77 -33.07 4.07 3.32
N MET A 78 -32.62 3.99 2.04
CA MET A 78 -31.79 5.01 1.40
C MET A 78 -32.56 6.33 1.22
N GLU A 79 -33.81 6.28 0.75
CA GLU A 79 -34.63 7.47 0.56
C GLU A 79 -34.84 8.23 1.88
N LYS A 80 -35.14 7.50 2.97
CA LYS A 80 -35.25 8.09 4.32
C LYS A 80 -33.94 8.74 4.78
N ARG A 81 -32.79 8.15 4.43
CA ARG A 81 -31.49 8.72 4.74
C ARG A 81 -31.18 9.97 3.92
N ILE A 82 -31.48 9.94 2.63
CA ILE A 82 -31.29 11.08 1.73
C ILE A 82 -32.09 12.28 2.27
N ASP A 83 -33.33 12.06 2.67
CA ASP A 83 -34.18 13.11 3.27
C ASP A 83 -33.64 13.59 4.62
N LYS A 84 -33.29 12.66 5.52
CA LYS A 84 -32.76 12.97 6.85
C LYS A 84 -31.54 13.85 6.81
N PHE A 85 -30.63 13.62 5.82
CA PHE A 85 -29.39 14.36 5.68
C PHE A 85 -29.47 15.55 4.72
N GLY A 86 -30.70 15.85 4.18
CA GLY A 86 -30.90 16.98 3.29
C GLY A 86 -30.15 16.87 1.97
N LEU A 87 -30.16 15.68 1.37
CA LEU A 87 -29.34 15.35 0.19
C LEU A 87 -30.21 15.18 -1.08
N ARG A 88 -31.53 15.37 -1.00
CA ARG A 88 -32.49 15.08 -2.09
C ARG A 88 -32.08 15.69 -3.44
N ASP A 89 -31.59 16.92 -3.45
CA ASP A 89 -31.27 17.66 -4.67
C ASP A 89 -29.84 17.41 -5.17
N ARG A 90 -29.05 16.62 -4.42
CA ARG A 90 -27.60 16.46 -4.66
C ARG A 90 -27.13 15.02 -4.76
N PHE A 91 -27.87 14.09 -4.20
CA PHE A 91 -27.51 12.69 -4.18
C PHE A 91 -27.82 12.03 -5.52
N VAL A 92 -26.81 11.38 -6.08
CA VAL A 92 -26.93 10.62 -7.33
C VAL A 92 -26.42 9.21 -7.10
N TYR A 93 -27.19 8.21 -7.51
CA TYR A 93 -26.74 6.83 -7.58
C TYR A 93 -25.79 6.65 -8.76
N GLN A 94 -24.51 6.60 -8.48
CA GLN A 94 -23.50 6.43 -9.52
C GLN A 94 -22.41 5.44 -9.08
N GLY A 95 -21.71 4.84 -10.05
CA GLY A 95 -20.49 4.09 -9.81
C GLY A 95 -19.26 5.01 -9.90
N TYR A 96 -18.19 4.58 -9.28
CA TYR A 96 -16.93 5.31 -9.25
C TYR A 96 -15.86 4.58 -10.05
N PRO A 97 -14.91 5.31 -10.67
CA PRO A 97 -13.80 4.71 -11.37
C PRO A 97 -12.95 3.90 -10.38
N THR A 98 -12.92 2.59 -10.55
CA THR A 98 -12.30 1.68 -9.58
C THR A 98 -11.37 0.70 -10.27
N THR A 99 -10.20 0.47 -9.68
CA THR A 99 -9.27 -0.59 -10.05
C THR A 99 -9.14 -1.57 -8.90
N PHE A 100 -9.24 -2.86 -9.21
CA PHE A 100 -9.08 -3.93 -8.22
C PHE A 100 -7.68 -4.51 -8.30
N TRP A 101 -7.08 -4.72 -7.13
CA TRP A 101 -5.73 -5.24 -6.94
C TRP A 101 -5.76 -6.48 -6.09
N ASP A 102 -4.92 -7.47 -6.39
CA ASP A 102 -4.90 -8.73 -5.66
C ASP A 102 -3.51 -9.34 -5.68
N VAL A 103 -2.97 -9.62 -4.50
CA VAL A 103 -1.68 -10.31 -4.35
C VAL A 103 -1.75 -11.75 -4.88
N TYR A 104 -2.92 -12.41 -4.73
CA TYR A 104 -3.12 -13.80 -5.19
C TYR A 104 -3.54 -13.93 -6.65
N GLN A 105 -3.81 -12.80 -7.32
CA GLN A 105 -4.17 -12.73 -8.74
C GLN A 105 -5.45 -13.50 -9.11
N GLU A 106 -6.37 -13.64 -8.17
CA GLU A 106 -7.64 -14.37 -8.33
C GLU A 106 -8.78 -13.45 -8.81
N GLY A 107 -8.75 -12.14 -8.44
CA GLY A 107 -9.85 -11.22 -8.71
C GLY A 107 -9.46 -9.79 -9.06
N GLY A 108 -8.18 -9.49 -9.24
CA GLY A 108 -7.67 -8.15 -9.52
C GLY A 108 -6.36 -8.14 -10.31
N HIS A 109 -5.86 -6.93 -10.56
CA HIS A 109 -4.51 -6.77 -11.11
C HIS A 109 -3.48 -7.26 -10.10
N ALA A 110 -2.44 -7.92 -10.58
CA ALA A 110 -1.35 -8.40 -9.75
C ALA A 110 -0.66 -7.26 -8.99
N VAL A 111 -0.42 -7.47 -7.70
CA VAL A 111 0.44 -6.63 -6.88
C VAL A 111 1.72 -7.39 -6.61
N ARG A 112 2.84 -6.89 -7.10
CA ARG A 112 4.16 -7.49 -6.92
C ARG A 112 5.20 -6.46 -6.57
N ALA A 113 6.19 -6.89 -5.80
CA ALA A 113 7.41 -6.15 -5.52
C ALA A 113 8.61 -7.06 -5.74
N THR A 114 9.76 -6.52 -6.10
CA THR A 114 10.97 -7.32 -6.11
C THR A 114 11.55 -7.44 -4.69
N VAL A 115 12.35 -8.47 -4.47
CA VAL A 115 13.13 -8.59 -3.23
C VAL A 115 14.10 -7.41 -3.09
N SER A 116 14.67 -6.95 -4.21
CA SER A 116 15.54 -5.76 -4.22
C SER A 116 14.80 -4.49 -3.78
N ASP A 117 13.56 -4.25 -4.24
CA ASP A 117 12.73 -3.10 -3.84
C ASP A 117 12.40 -3.14 -2.33
N MET A 118 12.14 -4.35 -1.80
CA MET A 118 11.88 -4.52 -0.37
C MET A 118 13.10 -4.19 0.49
N GLY A 119 14.28 -4.56 0.02
CA GLY A 119 15.54 -4.35 0.71
C GLY A 119 15.74 -5.21 1.97
N PRO A 120 16.99 -5.28 2.46
CA PRO A 120 17.34 -6.17 3.57
C PRO A 120 16.73 -5.73 4.90
N GLU A 121 16.53 -4.44 5.13
CA GLU A 121 16.01 -3.91 6.40
C GLU A 121 14.53 -4.31 6.60
N LEU A 122 13.67 -4.08 5.61
CA LEU A 122 12.26 -4.45 5.70
C LEU A 122 12.10 -5.96 5.77
N LEU A 123 12.84 -6.71 4.95
CA LEU A 123 12.82 -8.17 4.99
C LEU A 123 13.28 -8.72 6.34
N SER A 124 14.31 -8.16 6.96
CA SER A 124 14.77 -8.57 8.30
C SER A 124 13.69 -8.43 9.35
N ARG A 125 12.95 -7.32 9.32
CA ARG A 125 11.82 -7.07 10.22
C ARG A 125 10.67 -8.06 10.00
N ILE A 126 10.30 -8.29 8.74
CA ILE A 126 9.23 -9.21 8.36
C ILE A 126 9.56 -10.64 8.80
N LEU A 127 10.81 -11.07 8.58
CA LEU A 127 11.29 -12.41 8.91
C LEU A 127 11.62 -12.58 10.39
N GLY A 128 11.56 -11.51 11.20
CA GLY A 128 11.88 -11.53 12.62
C GLY A 128 13.33 -11.92 12.90
N LEU A 129 14.27 -11.46 12.08
CA LEU A 129 15.68 -11.79 12.17
C LEU A 129 16.33 -11.13 13.38
N THR A 130 17.33 -11.82 13.97
CA THR A 130 18.22 -11.22 14.96
C THR A 130 19.21 -10.26 14.31
N ALA A 131 19.78 -9.33 15.05
CA ALA A 131 20.77 -8.36 14.53
C ALA A 131 21.94 -9.03 13.79
N VAL A 132 22.38 -10.25 14.21
CA VAL A 132 23.43 -11.00 13.50
C VAL A 132 22.92 -11.52 12.15
N GLN A 133 21.70 -12.02 12.08
CA GLN A 133 21.06 -12.51 10.84
C GLN A 133 20.76 -11.36 9.88
N GLU A 134 20.27 -10.24 10.40
CA GLU A 134 20.06 -9.00 9.66
C GLU A 134 21.38 -8.52 9.01
N GLY A 135 22.48 -8.45 9.78
CA GLY A 135 23.79 -8.10 9.24
C GLY A 135 24.25 -9.04 8.12
N ILE A 136 23.98 -10.34 8.21
CA ILE A 136 24.27 -11.29 7.13
C ILE A 136 23.37 -11.05 5.92
N LEU A 137 22.09 -10.74 6.12
CA LEU A 137 21.18 -10.42 5.03
C LEU A 137 21.66 -9.15 4.28
N HIS A 138 22.09 -8.11 5.00
CA HIS A 138 22.70 -6.92 4.39
C HIS A 138 23.95 -7.27 3.56
N ILE A 139 24.81 -8.16 4.07
CA ILE A 139 26.00 -8.63 3.30
C ILE A 139 25.56 -9.34 2.01
N VAL A 140 24.53 -10.16 2.06
CA VAL A 140 24.00 -10.88 0.89
C VAL A 140 23.51 -9.91 -0.19
N PHE A 141 22.76 -8.87 0.21
CA PHE A 141 22.32 -7.82 -0.71
C PHE A 141 23.51 -7.04 -1.29
N GLN A 142 24.47 -6.64 -0.44
CA GLN A 142 25.66 -5.93 -0.90
C GLN A 142 26.48 -6.75 -1.91
N ILE A 143 26.66 -8.06 -1.67
CA ILE A 143 27.36 -8.93 -2.63
C ILE A 143 26.56 -9.06 -3.94
N ALA A 144 25.22 -9.09 -3.88
CA ALA A 144 24.39 -9.10 -5.08
C ALA A 144 24.58 -7.79 -5.89
N ASP A 145 24.54 -6.63 -5.23
CA ASP A 145 24.77 -5.32 -5.84
C ASP A 145 26.15 -5.20 -6.46
N ASP A 146 27.21 -5.61 -5.74
CA ASP A 146 28.58 -5.58 -6.23
C ASP A 146 28.81 -6.46 -7.46
N LYS A 147 27.98 -7.50 -7.62
CA LYS A 147 27.98 -8.39 -8.79
C LYS A 147 27.00 -7.95 -9.89
N GLY A 148 26.21 -6.89 -9.68
CA GLY A 148 25.18 -6.45 -10.60
C GLY A 148 24.01 -7.43 -10.73
N LEU A 149 23.72 -8.21 -9.67
CA LEU A 149 22.64 -9.19 -9.63
C LEU A 149 21.41 -8.58 -8.95
N LEU A 150 20.29 -8.58 -9.65
CA LEU A 150 19.00 -8.21 -9.07
C LEU A 150 18.39 -9.41 -8.34
N LEU A 151 17.91 -9.17 -7.14
CA LEU A 151 17.12 -10.15 -6.41
C LEU A 151 15.64 -9.89 -6.73
N ILE A 152 15.11 -10.60 -7.70
CA ILE A 152 13.75 -10.38 -8.21
C ILE A 152 12.73 -11.08 -7.32
N ASP A 153 12.95 -12.35 -7.03
CA ASP A 153 12.02 -13.17 -6.27
C ASP A 153 12.68 -13.88 -5.07
N LEU A 154 11.91 -14.66 -4.32
CA LEU A 154 12.42 -15.40 -3.16
C LEU A 154 13.39 -16.52 -3.56
N LYS A 155 13.33 -17.01 -4.81
CA LYS A 155 14.26 -18.04 -5.32
C LYS A 155 15.64 -17.43 -5.54
N ASP A 156 15.70 -16.20 -6.07
CA ASP A 156 16.96 -15.47 -6.23
C ASP A 156 17.61 -15.22 -4.87
N LEU A 157 16.82 -14.74 -3.89
CA LEU A 157 17.32 -14.53 -2.53
C LEU A 157 17.84 -15.83 -1.91
N ARG A 158 17.12 -16.93 -2.07
CA ARG A 158 17.52 -18.25 -1.58
C ARG A 158 18.80 -18.74 -2.26
N ALA A 159 18.90 -18.58 -3.57
CA ALA A 159 20.08 -18.93 -4.34
C ALA A 159 21.29 -18.10 -3.89
N MET A 160 21.11 -16.78 -3.69
CA MET A 160 22.16 -15.90 -3.25
C MET A 160 22.62 -16.20 -1.82
N LEU A 161 21.71 -16.48 -0.89
CA LEU A 161 22.04 -16.95 0.47
C LEU A 161 22.87 -18.23 0.45
N THR A 162 22.51 -19.17 -0.40
CA THR A 162 23.24 -20.44 -0.57
C THR A 162 24.61 -20.18 -1.14
N TYR A 163 24.72 -19.40 -2.20
CA TYR A 163 25.97 -19.02 -2.83
C TYR A 163 26.93 -18.34 -1.84
N VAL A 164 26.47 -17.36 -1.09
CA VAL A 164 27.27 -16.65 -0.08
C VAL A 164 27.73 -17.60 1.03
N ASN A 165 26.88 -18.56 1.43
CA ASN A 165 27.29 -19.56 2.42
C ASN A 165 28.38 -20.51 1.91
N GLU A 166 28.30 -20.94 0.65
CA GLU A 166 29.31 -21.81 0.02
C GLU A 166 30.67 -21.09 -0.14
N HIS A 167 30.64 -19.78 -0.47
CA HIS A 167 31.81 -18.95 -0.70
C HIS A 167 32.19 -18.06 0.50
N ARG A 168 31.64 -18.33 1.71
CA ARG A 168 31.79 -17.47 2.89
C ARG A 168 33.24 -17.12 3.25
N THR A 169 34.16 -18.03 3.03
CA THR A 169 35.59 -17.80 3.32
C THR A 169 36.21 -16.71 2.45
N GLU A 170 35.71 -16.53 1.24
CA GLU A 170 36.15 -15.48 0.31
C GLU A 170 35.67 -14.11 0.78
N TYR A 171 34.43 -14.06 1.30
CA TYR A 171 33.75 -12.82 1.70
C TYR A 171 34.08 -12.37 3.12
N MET A 172 34.56 -13.28 4.00
CA MET A 172 34.82 -12.95 5.42
C MET A 172 35.80 -11.80 5.61
N MET A 173 36.81 -11.69 4.75
CA MET A 173 37.82 -10.64 4.85
C MET A 173 37.28 -9.25 4.50
N THR A 174 36.29 -9.18 3.61
CA THR A 174 35.71 -7.93 3.12
C THR A 174 34.50 -7.52 3.93
N TYR A 175 33.61 -8.45 4.25
CA TYR A 175 32.28 -8.14 4.82
C TYR A 175 32.11 -8.63 6.26
N GLY A 176 33.08 -9.38 6.80
CA GLY A 176 33.01 -9.91 8.17
C GLY A 176 32.52 -11.35 8.25
N ASN A 177 32.27 -11.81 9.47
CA ASN A 177 32.01 -13.21 9.75
C ASN A 177 30.60 -13.64 9.29
N ILE A 178 30.53 -14.58 8.35
CA ILE A 178 29.31 -15.21 7.84
C ILE A 178 29.25 -16.64 8.36
N THR A 179 28.26 -16.95 9.22
CA THR A 179 28.11 -18.30 9.77
C THR A 179 27.04 -19.08 9.03
N SER A 180 27.33 -20.35 8.71
CA SER A 180 26.33 -21.25 8.06
C SER A 180 25.08 -21.44 8.93
N GLN A 181 25.21 -21.37 10.25
CA GLN A 181 24.08 -21.46 11.17
C GLN A 181 23.10 -20.28 10.98
N SER A 182 23.61 -19.07 10.84
CA SER A 182 22.76 -17.88 10.63
C SER A 182 22.13 -17.89 9.23
N VAL A 183 22.88 -18.28 8.19
CA VAL A 183 22.30 -18.44 6.84
C VAL A 183 21.17 -19.48 6.86
N ALA A 184 21.38 -20.63 7.50
CA ALA A 184 20.34 -21.65 7.64
C ALA A 184 19.11 -21.15 8.44
N ALA A 185 19.31 -20.25 9.40
CA ALA A 185 18.21 -19.62 10.13
C ALA A 185 17.40 -18.67 9.24
N ILE A 186 18.05 -17.85 8.41
CA ILE A 186 17.40 -16.98 7.43
C ILE A 186 16.60 -17.82 6.41
N LEU A 187 17.19 -18.88 5.86
CA LEU A 187 16.53 -19.79 4.93
C LEU A 187 15.27 -20.44 5.54
N ARG A 188 15.31 -20.79 6.85
CA ARG A 188 14.12 -21.29 7.56
C ARG A 188 13.06 -20.20 7.76
N ALA A 189 13.47 -18.97 8.04
CA ALA A 189 12.55 -17.85 8.22
C ALA A 189 11.79 -17.46 6.94
N LEU A 190 12.33 -17.79 5.75
CA LEU A 190 11.64 -17.59 4.47
C LEU A 190 10.47 -18.58 4.25
N LEU A 191 10.52 -19.79 4.83
CA LEU A 191 9.51 -20.81 4.57
C LEU A 191 8.05 -20.38 4.84
N PRO A 192 7.72 -19.74 5.99
CA PRO A 192 6.36 -19.27 6.22
C PRO A 192 5.90 -18.25 5.19
N LEU A 193 6.79 -17.35 4.75
CA LEU A 193 6.49 -16.35 3.74
C LEU A 193 6.19 -16.99 2.39
N GLU A 194 7.00 -17.97 1.96
CA GLU A 194 6.77 -18.76 0.75
C GLU A 194 5.42 -19.49 0.81
N GLN A 195 5.13 -20.17 1.92
CA GLN A 195 3.89 -20.93 2.12
C GLN A 195 2.62 -20.07 2.14
N GLN A 196 2.74 -18.79 2.54
CA GLN A 196 1.64 -17.84 2.55
C GLN A 196 1.36 -17.18 1.18
N GLY A 197 2.11 -17.51 0.15
CA GLY A 197 1.97 -16.97 -1.20
C GLY A 197 3.01 -15.89 -1.53
N GLY A 198 4.12 -15.84 -0.80
CA GLY A 198 5.23 -14.93 -1.08
C GLY A 198 5.75 -15.03 -2.52
N GLU A 199 5.71 -16.23 -3.12
CA GLU A 199 6.08 -16.41 -4.54
C GLU A 199 5.14 -15.69 -5.53
N LEU A 200 3.92 -15.32 -5.14
CA LEU A 200 3.00 -14.53 -5.95
C LEU A 200 3.23 -13.03 -5.77
N PHE A 201 3.66 -12.63 -4.57
CA PHE A 201 3.93 -11.23 -4.25
C PHE A 201 5.32 -10.79 -4.70
N PHE A 202 6.37 -11.61 -4.47
CA PHE A 202 7.72 -11.27 -4.91
C PHE A 202 7.95 -11.69 -6.36
N GLY A 203 8.29 -10.73 -7.21
CA GLY A 203 8.57 -10.98 -8.62
C GLY A 203 8.23 -9.82 -9.55
N GLU A 204 8.44 -10.04 -10.82
CA GLU A 204 8.09 -9.10 -11.89
C GLU A 204 6.80 -9.51 -12.62
N PRO A 205 6.12 -8.53 -13.28
CA PRO A 205 6.41 -7.09 -13.23
C PRO A 205 6.08 -6.50 -11.86
N ALA A 206 7.01 -5.72 -11.31
CA ALA A 206 6.77 -4.98 -10.07
C ALA A 206 5.75 -3.87 -10.30
N LEU A 207 4.94 -3.60 -9.29
CA LEU A 207 3.96 -2.53 -9.32
C LEU A 207 4.67 -1.18 -9.18
N ASP A 208 4.43 -0.28 -10.13
CA ASP A 208 4.73 1.13 -9.91
C ASP A 208 3.58 1.75 -9.11
N ILE A 209 3.88 2.22 -7.90
CA ILE A 209 2.87 2.80 -7.02
C ILE A 209 2.22 4.07 -7.60
N ARG A 210 2.82 4.69 -8.61
CA ARG A 210 2.24 5.81 -9.39
C ARG A 210 0.97 5.39 -10.13
N ASP A 211 0.80 4.10 -10.42
CA ASP A 211 -0.44 3.57 -11.01
C ASP A 211 -1.65 3.79 -10.10
N TRP A 212 -1.44 3.89 -8.79
CA TRP A 212 -2.48 4.22 -7.83
C TRP A 212 -2.80 5.72 -7.75
N MET A 213 -1.97 6.57 -8.33
CA MET A 213 -2.13 8.03 -8.30
C MET A 213 -2.85 8.60 -9.53
N ARG A 214 -3.46 7.73 -10.33
CA ARG A 214 -4.12 8.12 -11.58
C ARG A 214 -5.50 8.74 -11.34
N THR A 215 -5.92 9.54 -12.30
CA THR A 215 -7.29 10.02 -12.43
C THR A 215 -7.95 9.39 -13.66
N ALA A 216 -9.27 9.23 -13.61
CA ALA A 216 -10.05 8.78 -14.75
C ALA A 216 -10.19 9.87 -15.81
N ALA A 217 -10.67 9.52 -17.01
CA ALA A 217 -10.82 10.44 -18.12
C ALA A 217 -11.79 11.61 -17.85
N ASP A 218 -12.70 11.43 -16.90
CA ASP A 218 -13.64 12.46 -16.45
C ASP A 218 -13.08 13.37 -15.34
N GLY A 219 -11.81 13.17 -14.95
CA GLY A 219 -11.09 13.95 -13.94
C GLY A 219 -11.30 13.46 -12.51
N ARG A 220 -12.13 12.43 -12.29
CA ARG A 220 -12.29 11.82 -10.96
C ARG A 220 -11.05 11.02 -10.57
N GLY A 221 -10.71 11.04 -9.27
CA GLY A 221 -9.63 10.20 -8.75
C GLY A 221 -9.98 8.71 -8.85
N MET A 222 -9.02 7.87 -9.28
CA MET A 222 -9.21 6.41 -9.26
C MET A 222 -9.33 5.91 -7.83
N ILE A 223 -10.28 5.02 -7.58
CA ILE A 223 -10.39 4.28 -6.32
C ILE A 223 -9.72 2.92 -6.51
N ASN A 224 -8.60 2.74 -5.83
CA ASN A 224 -7.83 1.50 -5.86
C ASN A 224 -8.28 0.63 -4.69
N VAL A 225 -8.80 -0.54 -4.96
CA VAL A 225 -9.26 -1.49 -3.95
C VAL A 225 -8.39 -2.73 -3.97
N LEU A 226 -7.66 -2.97 -2.89
CA LEU A 226 -6.91 -4.21 -2.69
C LEU A 226 -7.81 -5.25 -2.02
N ASP A 227 -7.96 -6.40 -2.65
CA ASP A 227 -8.58 -7.55 -2.00
C ASP A 227 -7.65 -8.09 -0.89
N CYS A 228 -8.09 -7.90 0.35
CA CYS A 228 -7.38 -8.37 1.53
C CYS A 228 -8.10 -9.52 2.24
N VAL A 229 -9.17 -10.07 1.70
CA VAL A 229 -9.96 -11.13 2.38
C VAL A 229 -9.09 -12.35 2.68
N LYS A 230 -8.34 -12.82 1.71
CA LYS A 230 -7.39 -13.94 1.85
C LYS A 230 -6.06 -13.47 2.47
N LEU A 231 -5.58 -12.29 2.08
CA LEU A 231 -4.32 -11.73 2.53
C LEU A 231 -4.29 -11.50 4.05
N ALA A 232 -5.38 -11.02 4.64
CA ALA A 232 -5.50 -10.81 6.09
C ALA A 232 -5.42 -12.09 6.92
N GLN A 233 -5.59 -13.26 6.31
CA GLN A 233 -5.42 -14.55 6.95
C GLN A 233 -3.96 -15.01 6.96
N ASN A 234 -3.08 -14.33 6.25
CA ASN A 234 -1.65 -14.58 6.09
C ASN A 234 -0.85 -13.40 6.65
N PRO A 235 -0.67 -13.31 7.97
CA PRO A 235 -0.20 -12.08 8.62
C PRO A 235 1.21 -11.66 8.22
N THR A 236 2.10 -12.61 7.91
CA THR A 236 3.47 -12.29 7.48
C THR A 236 3.43 -11.62 6.11
N LEU A 237 2.72 -12.20 5.14
CA LEU A 237 2.61 -11.64 3.79
C LEU A 237 1.85 -10.30 3.81
N TYR A 238 0.80 -10.18 4.64
CA TYR A 238 0.06 -8.93 4.80
C TYR A 238 0.94 -7.82 5.37
N ALA A 239 1.74 -8.13 6.39
CA ALA A 239 2.70 -7.17 6.94
C ALA A 239 3.77 -6.78 5.93
N SER A 240 4.28 -7.73 5.14
CA SER A 240 5.24 -7.47 4.06
C SER A 240 4.70 -6.46 3.05
N PHE A 241 3.48 -6.73 2.57
CA PHE A 241 2.80 -5.83 1.64
C PHE A 241 2.63 -4.42 2.22
N LEU A 242 2.10 -4.30 3.45
CA LEU A 242 1.87 -2.99 4.07
C LEU A 242 3.16 -2.21 4.29
N LEU A 243 4.23 -2.86 4.72
CA LEU A 243 5.52 -2.22 4.94
C LEU A 243 6.12 -1.75 3.62
N TRP A 244 6.11 -2.60 2.60
CA TRP A 244 6.57 -2.21 1.26
C TRP A 244 5.77 -1.02 0.72
N MET A 245 4.45 -1.11 0.73
CA MET A 245 3.56 -0.05 0.23
C MET A 245 3.81 1.29 0.94
N LEU A 246 3.97 1.27 2.27
CA LEU A 246 4.22 2.49 3.03
C LEU A 246 5.61 3.07 2.73
N SER A 247 6.63 2.23 2.54
CA SER A 247 7.97 2.65 2.14
C SER A 247 7.96 3.33 0.78
N GLU A 248 7.37 2.68 -0.22
CA GLU A 248 7.23 3.21 -1.58
C GLU A 248 6.46 4.56 -1.60
N LEU A 249 5.34 4.64 -0.86
CA LEU A 249 4.59 5.87 -0.75
C LEU A 249 5.40 6.99 -0.10
N PHE A 250 6.20 6.66 0.91
CA PHE A 250 7.04 7.65 1.60
C PHE A 250 8.13 8.22 0.69
N GLU A 251 8.69 7.40 -0.19
CA GLU A 251 9.73 7.83 -1.14
C GLU A 251 9.13 8.62 -2.30
N ILE A 252 8.02 8.17 -2.88
CA ILE A 252 7.49 8.72 -4.14
C ILE A 252 6.62 9.97 -3.93
N LEU A 253 5.80 10.02 -2.86
CA LEU A 253 4.86 11.12 -2.65
C LEU A 253 5.51 12.51 -2.58
N PRO A 254 6.66 12.73 -1.91
CA PRO A 254 7.32 14.03 -1.90
C PRO A 254 7.78 14.46 -3.29
N GLU A 255 8.32 13.55 -4.10
CA GLU A 255 8.77 13.85 -5.46
C GLU A 255 7.61 14.24 -6.38
N GLU A 256 6.51 13.51 -6.32
CA GLU A 256 5.32 13.79 -7.13
C GLU A 256 4.66 15.11 -6.71
N ALA A 257 4.65 15.44 -5.42
CA ALA A 257 4.18 16.72 -4.93
C ALA A 257 5.03 17.89 -5.46
N LEU A 258 6.37 17.74 -5.45
CA LEU A 258 7.30 18.74 -5.99
C LEU A 258 7.13 18.95 -7.49
N LYS A 259 6.95 17.89 -8.28
CA LYS A 259 6.70 17.97 -9.73
C LYS A 259 5.42 18.76 -10.05
N ARG A 260 4.36 18.58 -9.25
CA ARG A 260 3.09 19.32 -9.42
C ARG A 260 3.23 20.81 -9.09
N TYR A 261 4.01 21.14 -8.05
CA TYR A 261 4.24 22.54 -7.65
C TYR A 261 5.28 23.27 -8.50
N ASN A 262 6.25 22.55 -9.06
CA ASN A 262 7.29 23.12 -9.90
C ASN A 262 7.63 22.23 -11.10
N PRO A 263 6.84 22.29 -12.19
CA PRO A 263 7.02 21.45 -13.38
C PRO A 263 8.36 21.64 -14.11
N LYS A 264 9.23 22.56 -13.65
CA LYS A 264 10.58 22.74 -14.20
C LYS A 264 11.65 21.95 -13.44
N VAL A 265 11.31 21.29 -12.36
CA VAL A 265 12.24 20.42 -11.62
C VAL A 265 12.20 19.05 -12.29
N SER A 266 13.17 18.79 -13.16
CA SER A 266 13.36 17.50 -13.86
C SER A 266 14.23 16.51 -13.09
N ASP A 267 14.89 16.95 -12.01
CA ASP A 267 15.78 16.12 -11.21
C ASP A 267 15.20 15.86 -9.80
N PRO A 268 15.44 14.68 -9.22
CA PRO A 268 15.00 14.38 -7.86
C PRO A 268 15.69 15.32 -6.88
N VAL A 269 14.91 16.25 -6.33
CA VAL A 269 15.38 17.08 -5.24
C VAL A 269 15.38 16.20 -3.99
N LYS A 270 16.54 15.87 -3.47
CA LYS A 270 16.66 15.33 -2.11
C LYS A 270 16.12 16.37 -1.15
N VAL A 271 14.92 16.10 -0.63
CA VAL A 271 14.37 16.91 0.46
C VAL A 271 15.06 16.42 1.74
N ASP A 272 16.03 17.19 2.20
CA ASP A 272 16.62 16.99 3.52
C ASP A 272 15.57 17.36 4.56
N PHE A 273 15.04 16.37 5.27
CA PHE A 273 14.11 16.57 6.39
C PHE A 273 14.83 16.94 7.70
N ASP A 274 16.12 17.25 7.65
CA ASP A 274 16.85 17.74 8.79
C ASP A 274 16.62 19.24 8.98
N ASN A 275 15.66 19.51 9.89
CA ASN A 275 15.58 20.70 10.74
C ASN A 275 15.38 22.08 10.08
N GLU A 276 14.42 22.82 10.53
CA GLU A 276 14.52 23.65 11.74
C GLU A 276 13.18 24.31 12.11
N ALA A 277 13.00 24.34 13.45
CA ALA A 277 12.12 25.16 14.29
C ALA A 277 10.64 24.81 14.36
#